data_d76fb10ffbc844da6644fd40002a45f8
#
_entry.id   d76fb10ffbc844da6644fd40002a45f8
#
_cell.length_a   1.000
_cell.length_b   1.000
_cell.length_c   1.000
_cell.angle_alpha   90.00
_cell.angle_beta   90.00
_cell.angle_gamma   90.00
#
_symmetry.space_group_name_H-M   'P 1'
#
loop_
_entity.id
_entity.type
_entity.pdbx_description
1 polymer ?
#
loop_
_entity_poly.entity_id
_entity_poly.type
_entity_poly.pdbx_seq_one_letter_code
_entity_poly.pdbx_strand_id
1 'polypeptide(L)'
;MIAKTGFKLILILAFLSIFQSFGQQKFFEGNPDTSFEKARELAFNNQRKQAQDTLLFILTKYPDYHDIRSFLASTYSWDGEYKKAKTAFSYVLGKDPQRKTDWIAAINNELWGNTPFSALELADNALKYFPSDAEIMYLKASAQENSNNPEEAFSTLNLIIDQNPNDQKALDYKKKLTNSLSYNTIGITSSVDLYSEVFDPMQYYAFKYGRKTKYGSIIGRVNFSRRFNDNGAQVEVDMYPKIAKGLYAYLNVGFSNSYLYPDVRYGAELYKSLPKSFEASLGFRALKYSTTTTIYTGSVGWYTGNSYWSFRPYLTPGDSGTSKSGTVNYRKYRSDANNYFSIAAGMGFSPEIDRFIEEGNEEAIIDLQSQKLNVGYYFTSKNKQNAWGTQFGITHQEISFDPGNYFWIYSVGLSWELKFR
;
A
#
# COMPACT_ATOMS: atom_id res chain seq x y z
N MET A 1 45.38 -12.90 -73.19
CA MET A 1 44.72 -11.61 -73.35
C MET A 1 43.18 -11.71 -73.13
N ILE A 2 42.61 -12.91 -73.10
CA ILE A 2 41.16 -13.16 -73.05
C ILE A 2 40.60 -13.14 -71.57
N ALA A 3 41.44 -13.42 -70.57
CA ALA A 3 41.00 -13.47 -69.12
C ALA A 3 40.75 -12.10 -68.46
N LYS A 4 41.35 -11.02 -68.93
CA LYS A 4 41.17 -9.67 -68.40
C LYS A 4 39.89 -8.96 -68.84
N THR A 5 39.38 -9.35 -70.02
CA THR A 5 38.13 -8.78 -70.58
C THR A 5 36.88 -9.40 -69.92
N GLY A 6 36.88 -10.69 -69.54
CA GLY A 6 35.80 -11.37 -68.91
C GLY A 6 35.53 -10.85 -67.47
N PHE A 7 36.61 -10.54 -66.72
CA PHE A 7 36.48 -10.01 -65.38
C PHE A 7 35.90 -8.58 -65.33
N LYS A 8 36.22 -7.73 -66.30
CA LYS A 8 35.64 -6.40 -66.44
C LYS A 8 34.15 -6.43 -66.81
N LEU A 9 33.75 -7.42 -67.65
CA LEU A 9 32.35 -7.59 -68.04
C LEU A 9 31.48 -8.09 -66.86
N ILE A 10 32.03 -8.99 -66.06
CA ILE A 10 31.35 -9.49 -64.81
C ILE A 10 31.22 -8.36 -63.79
N LEU A 11 32.21 -7.49 -63.63
CA LEU A 11 32.14 -6.34 -62.72
C LEU A 11 31.13 -5.29 -63.19
N ILE A 12 30.99 -5.05 -64.48
CA ILE A 12 29.98 -4.14 -65.07
C ILE A 12 28.57 -4.72 -64.91
N LEU A 13 28.37 -6.02 -65.09
CA LEU A 13 27.10 -6.70 -64.90
C LEU A 13 26.71 -6.76 -63.44
N ALA A 14 27.67 -6.93 -62.47
CA ALA A 14 27.43 -6.86 -61.05
C ALA A 14 27.11 -5.42 -60.61
N PHE A 15 27.70 -4.40 -61.21
CA PHE A 15 27.36 -2.99 -60.91
C PHE A 15 26.00 -2.57 -61.48
N LEU A 16 25.58 -3.11 -62.63
CA LEU A 16 24.27 -2.90 -63.23
C LEU A 16 23.15 -3.62 -62.41
N SER A 17 23.43 -4.76 -61.77
CA SER A 17 22.47 -5.47 -60.91
C SER A 17 22.22 -4.78 -59.59
N ILE A 18 23.18 -3.95 -59.10
CA ILE A 18 23.02 -3.17 -57.89
C ILE A 18 22.04 -1.99 -58.11
N PHE A 19 21.93 -1.46 -59.32
CA PHE A 19 20.99 -0.37 -59.65
C PHE A 19 19.56 -0.82 -59.90
N GLN A 20 19.29 -2.12 -60.07
CA GLN A 20 17.91 -2.61 -60.23
C GLN A 20 17.18 -2.92 -58.90
N SER A 21 17.86 -2.77 -57.78
CA SER A 21 17.26 -3.01 -56.45
C SER A 21 16.63 -1.78 -55.77
N PHE A 22 16.59 -0.64 -56.48
CA PHE A 22 15.69 0.43 -56.06
C PHE A 22 14.26 0.04 -56.44
N GLY A 23 13.61 -0.74 -55.62
CA GLY A 23 12.20 -1.04 -55.75
C GLY A 23 11.42 0.27 -55.89
N GLN A 24 10.68 0.39 -57.00
CA GLN A 24 9.75 1.52 -57.17
C GLN A 24 8.86 1.59 -55.93
N GLN A 25 9.04 2.63 -55.15
CA GLN A 25 8.19 2.88 -54.00
C GLN A 25 6.75 3.08 -54.52
N LYS A 26 5.91 2.05 -54.39
CA LYS A 26 4.50 2.15 -54.80
C LYS A 26 3.84 3.22 -53.93
N PHE A 27 3.44 4.32 -54.52
CA PHE A 27 2.60 5.30 -53.88
C PHE A 27 1.15 4.83 -53.84
N PHE A 28 0.43 5.27 -52.83
CA PHE A 28 -0.98 4.97 -52.70
C PHE A 28 -1.77 5.52 -53.91
N GLU A 29 -2.59 4.66 -54.52
CA GLU A 29 -3.51 5.01 -55.56
C GLU A 29 -4.92 4.62 -55.12
N GLY A 30 -5.77 5.59 -54.84
CA GLY A 30 -7.13 5.34 -54.35
C GLY A 30 -7.72 6.50 -53.60
N ASN A 31 -8.92 6.30 -53.07
CA ASN A 31 -9.56 7.26 -52.15
C ASN A 31 -9.04 7.02 -50.73
N PRO A 32 -8.35 8.00 -50.11
CA PRO A 32 -7.77 7.86 -48.79
C PRO A 32 -8.83 7.65 -47.71
N ASP A 33 -10.02 8.28 -47.80
CA ASP A 33 -11.06 8.21 -46.79
C ASP A 33 -11.69 6.82 -46.72
N THR A 34 -12.05 6.25 -47.89
CA THR A 34 -12.60 4.88 -47.96
C THR A 34 -11.58 3.84 -47.44
N SER A 35 -10.29 4.03 -47.80
CA SER A 35 -9.22 3.15 -47.32
C SER A 35 -8.96 3.32 -45.82
N PHE A 36 -9.15 4.52 -45.30
CA PHE A 36 -9.07 4.80 -43.85
C PHE A 36 -10.20 4.13 -43.07
N GLU A 37 -11.44 4.23 -43.57
CA GLU A 37 -12.58 3.53 -42.95
C GLU A 37 -12.33 2.02 -42.88
N LYS A 38 -11.86 1.40 -43.96
CA LYS A 38 -11.48 -0.01 -44.00
C LYS A 38 -10.36 -0.34 -43.01
N ALA A 39 -9.35 0.52 -42.88
CA ALA A 39 -8.29 0.34 -41.88
C ALA A 39 -8.82 0.40 -40.44
N ARG A 40 -9.80 1.27 -40.18
CA ARG A 40 -10.47 1.35 -38.86
C ARG A 40 -11.21 0.06 -38.54
N GLU A 41 -11.99 -0.47 -39.53
CA GLU A 41 -12.67 -1.75 -39.35
C GLU A 41 -11.70 -2.89 -39.06
N LEU A 42 -10.59 -2.97 -39.78
CA LEU A 42 -9.53 -3.96 -39.57
C LEU A 42 -8.96 -3.85 -38.14
N ALA A 43 -8.68 -2.63 -37.67
CA ALA A 43 -8.11 -2.39 -36.35
C ALA A 43 -9.05 -2.85 -35.22
N PHE A 44 -10.35 -2.54 -35.34
CA PHE A 44 -11.36 -2.95 -34.34
C PHE A 44 -11.70 -4.44 -34.41
N ASN A 45 -11.50 -5.09 -35.58
CA ASN A 45 -11.63 -6.53 -35.77
C ASN A 45 -10.38 -7.32 -35.39
N ASN A 46 -9.48 -6.74 -34.57
CA ASN A 46 -8.25 -7.35 -34.09
C ASN A 46 -7.17 -7.65 -35.18
N GLN A 47 -7.34 -7.04 -36.34
CA GLN A 47 -6.40 -7.13 -37.50
C GLN A 47 -5.51 -5.87 -37.55
N ARG A 48 -5.00 -5.43 -36.40
CA ARG A 48 -4.29 -4.15 -36.25
C ARG A 48 -3.06 -4.04 -37.15
N LYS A 49 -2.33 -5.13 -37.35
CA LYS A 49 -1.15 -5.12 -38.26
C LYS A 49 -1.53 -4.76 -39.68
N GLN A 50 -2.61 -5.35 -40.21
CA GLN A 50 -3.10 -5.03 -41.56
C GLN A 50 -3.62 -3.60 -41.63
N ALA A 51 -4.27 -3.12 -40.57
CA ALA A 51 -4.67 -1.73 -40.48
C ALA A 51 -3.46 -0.79 -40.53
N GLN A 52 -2.41 -1.06 -39.76
CA GLN A 52 -1.16 -0.28 -39.75
C GLN A 52 -0.51 -0.22 -41.11
N ASP A 53 -0.40 -1.37 -41.79
CA ASP A 53 0.19 -1.44 -43.16
C ASP A 53 -0.65 -0.62 -44.15
N THR A 54 -1.99 -0.66 -44.05
CA THR A 54 -2.89 0.15 -44.90
C THR A 54 -2.71 1.65 -44.61
N LEU A 55 -2.68 2.04 -43.31
CA LEU A 55 -2.51 3.45 -42.92
C LEU A 55 -1.15 4.00 -43.34
N LEU A 56 -0.09 3.21 -43.17
CA LEU A 56 1.25 3.58 -43.65
C LEU A 56 1.28 3.76 -45.18
N PHE A 57 0.59 2.88 -45.91
CA PHE A 57 0.52 2.97 -47.36
C PHE A 57 -0.20 4.26 -47.82
N ILE A 58 -1.31 4.63 -47.19
CA ILE A 58 -2.00 5.91 -47.48
C ILE A 58 -1.06 7.10 -47.22
N LEU A 59 -0.30 7.06 -46.10
CA LEU A 59 0.61 8.13 -45.72
C LEU A 59 1.85 8.28 -46.66
N THR A 60 2.10 7.33 -47.57
CA THR A 60 3.15 7.51 -48.62
C THR A 60 2.79 8.63 -49.59
N LYS A 61 1.49 8.86 -49.83
CA LYS A 61 1.00 9.91 -50.73
C LYS A 61 0.47 11.12 -49.97
N TYR A 62 -0.11 10.90 -48.80
CA TYR A 62 -0.74 11.92 -47.99
C TYR A 62 -0.06 12.01 -46.60
N PRO A 63 1.22 12.46 -46.52
CA PRO A 63 2.00 12.43 -45.29
C PRO A 63 1.44 13.34 -44.19
N ASP A 64 0.73 14.40 -44.55
CA ASP A 64 0.12 15.36 -43.64
C ASP A 64 -1.37 15.09 -43.39
N TYR A 65 -1.87 13.89 -43.66
CA TYR A 65 -3.22 13.50 -43.32
C TYR A 65 -3.28 13.14 -41.81
N HIS A 66 -3.52 14.15 -40.99
CA HIS A 66 -3.40 14.07 -39.53
C HIS A 66 -4.28 12.99 -38.91
N ASP A 67 -5.56 12.82 -39.37
CA ASP A 67 -6.47 11.82 -38.79
C ASP A 67 -5.95 10.39 -39.01
N ILE A 68 -5.40 10.10 -40.18
CA ILE A 68 -4.81 8.80 -40.49
C ILE A 68 -3.58 8.55 -39.65
N ARG A 69 -2.72 9.58 -39.47
CA ARG A 69 -1.51 9.46 -38.64
C ARG A 69 -1.85 9.31 -37.16
N SER A 70 -2.83 10.04 -36.66
CA SER A 70 -3.31 9.93 -35.28
C SER A 70 -3.91 8.56 -34.98
N PHE A 71 -4.67 8.01 -35.92
CA PHE A 71 -5.22 6.67 -35.77
C PHE A 71 -4.13 5.59 -35.86
N LEU A 72 -3.15 5.73 -36.75
CA LEU A 72 -1.96 4.88 -36.77
C LEU A 72 -1.21 4.91 -35.46
N ALA A 73 -1.00 6.10 -34.87
CA ALA A 73 -0.38 6.24 -33.58
C ALA A 73 -1.17 5.51 -32.47
N SER A 74 -2.50 5.64 -32.49
CA SER A 74 -3.39 4.93 -31.56
C SER A 74 -3.26 3.41 -31.69
N THR A 75 -3.19 2.88 -32.93
CA THR A 75 -3.01 1.44 -33.16
C THR A 75 -1.66 0.92 -32.65
N TYR A 76 -0.59 1.70 -32.81
CA TYR A 76 0.71 1.38 -32.21
C TYR A 76 0.66 1.36 -30.68
N SER A 77 -0.02 2.34 -30.08
CA SER A 77 -0.19 2.42 -28.64
C SER A 77 -0.93 1.20 -28.07
N TRP A 78 -2.01 0.75 -28.76
CA TRP A 78 -2.78 -0.44 -28.37
C TRP A 78 -1.98 -1.75 -28.49
N ASP A 79 -0.99 -1.80 -29.37
CA ASP A 79 -0.09 -2.94 -29.55
C ASP A 79 1.16 -2.87 -28.65
N GLY A 80 1.26 -1.83 -27.78
CA GLY A 80 2.42 -1.64 -26.90
C GLY A 80 3.66 -1.08 -27.60
N GLU A 81 3.55 -0.68 -28.87
CA GLU A 81 4.62 -0.05 -29.64
C GLU A 81 4.74 1.46 -29.32
N TYR A 82 4.83 1.78 -28.03
CA TYR A 82 4.72 3.16 -27.48
C TYR A 82 5.68 4.16 -28.14
N LYS A 83 6.88 3.73 -28.51
CA LYS A 83 7.86 4.62 -29.17
C LYS A 83 7.41 5.03 -30.57
N LYS A 84 6.81 4.12 -31.34
CA LYS A 84 6.27 4.45 -32.67
C LYS A 84 5.05 5.36 -32.54
N ALA A 85 4.17 5.06 -31.60
CA ALA A 85 3.03 5.91 -31.30
C ALA A 85 3.47 7.33 -30.93
N LYS A 86 4.44 7.48 -30.01
CA LYS A 86 5.02 8.78 -29.63
C LYS A 86 5.49 9.58 -30.84
N THR A 87 6.26 8.96 -31.74
CA THR A 87 6.77 9.63 -32.93
C THR A 87 5.64 10.12 -33.84
N ALA A 88 4.59 9.31 -34.02
CA ALA A 88 3.46 9.67 -34.88
C ALA A 88 2.58 10.78 -34.23
N PHE A 89 2.30 10.71 -32.92
CA PHE A 89 1.60 11.78 -32.21
C PHE A 89 2.39 13.07 -32.18
N SER A 90 3.71 13.02 -31.93
CA SER A 90 4.57 14.22 -31.93
C SER A 90 4.57 14.93 -33.29
N TYR A 91 4.52 14.19 -34.39
CA TYR A 91 4.41 14.77 -35.73
C TYR A 91 3.10 15.57 -35.87
N VAL A 92 1.96 14.96 -35.52
CA VAL A 92 0.64 15.60 -35.64
C VAL A 92 0.54 16.82 -34.74
N LEU A 93 0.91 16.69 -33.46
CA LEU A 93 0.82 17.77 -32.49
C LEU A 93 1.78 18.92 -32.77
N GLY A 94 2.91 18.63 -33.43
CA GLY A 94 3.86 19.65 -33.90
C GLY A 94 3.33 20.47 -35.08
N LYS A 95 2.40 19.92 -35.87
CA LYS A 95 1.76 20.58 -37.00
C LYS A 95 0.45 21.27 -36.61
N ASP A 96 -0.36 20.61 -35.77
CA ASP A 96 -1.66 21.08 -35.33
C ASP A 96 -1.85 20.85 -33.84
N PRO A 97 -1.43 21.80 -32.99
CA PRO A 97 -1.56 21.70 -31.55
C PRO A 97 -2.99 21.91 -31.03
N GLN A 98 -3.97 22.27 -31.90
CA GLN A 98 -5.37 22.44 -31.50
C GLN A 98 -6.15 21.09 -31.45
N ARG A 99 -5.49 19.97 -31.67
CA ARG A 99 -6.10 18.64 -31.70
C ARG A 99 -6.11 18.03 -30.29
N LYS A 100 -7.11 18.43 -29.49
CA LYS A 100 -7.26 18.00 -28.10
C LYS A 100 -7.22 16.47 -27.94
N THR A 101 -7.93 15.73 -28.80
CA THR A 101 -8.00 14.27 -28.74
C THR A 101 -6.64 13.60 -28.92
N ASP A 102 -5.77 14.22 -29.74
CA ASP A 102 -4.42 13.69 -29.98
C ASP A 102 -3.49 13.97 -28.78
N TRP A 103 -3.66 15.09 -28.07
CA TRP A 103 -2.98 15.30 -26.80
C TRP A 103 -3.37 14.25 -25.76
N ILE A 104 -4.68 13.99 -25.60
CA ILE A 104 -5.18 12.98 -24.67
C ILE A 104 -4.62 11.60 -25.02
N ALA A 105 -4.63 11.22 -26.31
CA ALA A 105 -4.09 9.94 -26.77
C ALA A 105 -2.57 9.84 -26.56
N ALA A 106 -1.82 10.90 -26.83
CA ALA A 106 -0.38 10.97 -26.61
C ALA A 106 -0.01 10.85 -25.13
N ILE A 107 -0.74 11.53 -24.23
CA ILE A 107 -0.51 11.44 -22.78
C ILE A 107 -0.79 10.01 -22.29
N ASN A 108 -1.90 9.41 -22.74
CA ASN A 108 -2.23 8.03 -22.40
C ASN A 108 -1.16 7.05 -22.90
N ASN A 109 -0.61 7.26 -24.11
CA ASN A 109 0.49 6.46 -24.63
C ASN A 109 1.70 6.45 -23.69
N GLU A 110 2.09 7.60 -23.17
CA GLU A 110 3.22 7.70 -22.23
C GLU A 110 2.89 7.06 -20.88
N LEU A 111 1.64 7.19 -20.40
CA LEU A 111 1.20 6.53 -19.17
C LEU A 111 1.21 5.00 -19.28
N TRP A 112 0.71 4.46 -20.40
CA TRP A 112 0.72 3.01 -20.67
C TRP A 112 2.13 2.48 -20.92
N GLY A 113 3.00 3.31 -21.53
CA GLY A 113 4.41 3.02 -21.74
C GLY A 113 5.27 3.14 -20.47
N ASN A 114 4.67 3.45 -19.30
CA ASN A 114 5.35 3.67 -18.03
C ASN A 114 6.44 4.75 -18.09
N THR A 115 6.15 5.85 -18.82
CA THR A 115 6.97 7.05 -18.94
C THR A 115 6.27 8.27 -18.37
N PRO A 116 5.95 8.30 -17.05
CA PRO A 116 5.07 9.29 -16.45
C PRO A 116 5.63 10.73 -16.52
N PHE A 117 6.94 10.91 -16.53
CA PHE A 117 7.54 12.25 -16.70
C PHE A 117 7.27 12.82 -18.09
N SER A 118 7.33 11.99 -19.15
CA SER A 118 6.95 12.41 -20.51
C SER A 118 5.45 12.70 -20.60
N ALA A 119 4.61 11.90 -19.92
CA ALA A 119 3.17 12.16 -19.84
C ALA A 119 2.87 13.50 -19.16
N LEU A 120 3.60 13.84 -18.09
CA LEU A 120 3.46 15.10 -17.37
C LEU A 120 3.83 16.28 -18.28
N GLU A 121 4.96 16.20 -19.00
CA GLU A 121 5.39 17.23 -19.95
C GLU A 121 4.36 17.45 -21.07
N LEU A 122 3.80 16.36 -21.62
CA LEU A 122 2.74 16.47 -22.63
C LEU A 122 1.47 17.08 -22.07
N ALA A 123 1.07 16.73 -20.84
CA ALA A 123 -0.10 17.32 -20.18
C ALA A 123 0.09 18.83 -19.93
N ASP A 124 1.28 19.24 -19.47
CA ASP A 124 1.59 20.66 -19.25
C ASP A 124 1.59 21.44 -20.58
N ASN A 125 2.07 20.85 -21.67
CA ASN A 125 2.03 21.45 -23.00
C ASN A 125 0.58 21.53 -23.53
N ALA A 126 -0.22 20.49 -23.35
CA ALA A 126 -1.63 20.48 -23.76
C ALA A 126 -2.45 21.57 -23.03
N LEU A 127 -2.19 21.79 -21.74
CA LEU A 127 -2.88 22.82 -20.94
C LEU A 127 -2.55 24.27 -21.38
N LYS A 128 -1.50 24.47 -22.17
CA LYS A 128 -1.25 25.79 -22.80
C LYS A 128 -2.27 26.11 -23.89
N TYR A 129 -2.78 25.09 -24.57
CA TYR A 129 -3.79 25.20 -25.64
C TYR A 129 -5.22 25.00 -25.11
N PHE A 130 -5.37 24.18 -24.06
CA PHE A 130 -6.66 23.86 -23.42
C PHE A 130 -6.60 24.17 -21.93
N PRO A 131 -6.51 25.45 -21.53
CA PRO A 131 -6.43 25.82 -20.14
C PRO A 131 -7.64 25.29 -19.37
N SER A 132 -7.37 24.70 -18.21
CA SER A 132 -8.41 24.20 -17.30
C SER A 132 -9.27 23.05 -17.85
N ASP A 133 -8.82 22.35 -18.90
CA ASP A 133 -9.52 21.16 -19.37
C ASP A 133 -9.43 20.02 -18.35
N ALA A 134 -10.58 19.62 -17.82
CA ALA A 134 -10.64 18.63 -16.74
C ALA A 134 -10.05 17.27 -17.15
N GLU A 135 -10.23 16.81 -18.39
CA GLU A 135 -9.73 15.54 -18.86
C GLU A 135 -8.20 15.51 -18.93
N ILE A 136 -7.61 16.59 -19.46
CA ILE A 136 -6.14 16.74 -19.49
C ILE A 136 -5.60 16.89 -18.05
N MET A 137 -6.28 17.63 -17.17
CA MET A 137 -5.90 17.74 -15.76
C MET A 137 -5.98 16.41 -15.02
N TYR A 138 -6.92 15.52 -15.33
CA TYR A 138 -6.94 14.16 -14.79
C TYR A 138 -5.73 13.35 -15.21
N LEU A 139 -5.35 13.44 -16.48
CA LEU A 139 -4.17 12.74 -17.00
C LEU A 139 -2.89 13.32 -16.38
N LYS A 140 -2.83 14.64 -16.18
CA LYS A 140 -1.75 15.30 -15.43
C LYS A 140 -1.66 14.73 -14.00
N ALA A 141 -2.77 14.68 -13.26
CA ALA A 141 -2.80 14.13 -11.92
C ALA A 141 -2.35 12.66 -11.91
N SER A 142 -2.74 11.87 -12.90
CA SER A 142 -2.27 10.49 -13.05
C SER A 142 -0.76 10.41 -13.32
N ALA A 143 -0.23 11.28 -14.17
CA ALA A 143 1.20 11.35 -14.45
C ALA A 143 2.00 11.75 -13.19
N GLN A 144 1.50 12.71 -12.40
CA GLN A 144 2.08 13.13 -11.13
C GLN A 144 2.08 11.99 -10.10
N GLU A 145 0.95 11.26 -9.92
CA GLU A 145 0.89 10.09 -9.03
C GLU A 145 1.91 9.01 -9.44
N ASN A 146 1.97 8.68 -10.75
CA ASN A 146 2.90 7.69 -11.29
C ASN A 146 4.37 8.14 -11.27
N SER A 147 4.63 9.45 -11.23
CA SER A 147 5.95 10.04 -11.01
C SER A 147 6.36 10.09 -9.54
N ASN A 148 5.59 9.45 -8.65
CA ASN A 148 5.77 9.46 -7.20
C ASN A 148 5.61 10.86 -6.55
N ASN A 149 4.80 11.73 -7.17
CA ASN A 149 4.44 13.06 -6.68
C ASN A 149 2.93 13.16 -6.37
N PRO A 150 2.40 12.34 -5.46
CA PRO A 150 0.96 12.30 -5.16
C PRO A 150 0.43 13.61 -4.53
N GLU A 151 1.31 14.41 -3.93
CA GLU A 151 0.98 15.73 -3.37
C GLU A 151 0.56 16.71 -4.47
N GLU A 152 1.30 16.73 -5.58
CA GLU A 152 0.98 17.57 -6.73
C GLU A 152 -0.28 17.07 -7.43
N ALA A 153 -0.45 15.74 -7.56
CA ALA A 153 -1.67 15.14 -8.08
C ALA A 153 -2.90 15.57 -7.27
N PHE A 154 -2.77 15.56 -5.93
CA PHE A 154 -3.83 16.05 -5.04
C PHE A 154 -4.16 17.53 -5.28
N SER A 155 -3.14 18.37 -5.47
CA SER A 155 -3.32 19.80 -5.78
C SER A 155 -4.00 20.00 -7.13
N THR A 156 -3.61 19.23 -8.15
CA THR A 156 -4.25 19.27 -9.47
C THR A 156 -5.72 18.87 -9.41
N LEU A 157 -6.07 17.85 -8.61
CA LEU A 157 -7.47 17.44 -8.40
C LEU A 157 -8.28 18.51 -7.66
N ASN A 158 -7.68 19.27 -6.73
CA ASN A 158 -8.37 20.39 -6.08
C ASN A 158 -8.77 21.45 -7.12
N LEU A 159 -7.89 21.77 -8.08
CA LEU A 159 -8.22 22.73 -9.13
C LEU A 159 -9.42 22.28 -9.98
N ILE A 160 -9.56 20.98 -10.26
CA ILE A 160 -10.74 20.45 -10.96
C ILE A 160 -12.00 20.61 -10.10
N ILE A 161 -11.92 20.30 -8.81
CA ILE A 161 -13.06 20.38 -7.87
C ILE A 161 -13.47 21.85 -7.65
N ASP A 162 -12.50 22.78 -7.60
CA ASP A 162 -12.79 24.21 -7.47
C ASP A 162 -13.56 24.76 -8.68
N GLN A 163 -13.32 24.21 -9.88
CA GLN A 163 -14.08 24.54 -11.09
C GLN A 163 -15.45 23.85 -11.15
N ASN A 164 -15.51 22.60 -10.72
CA ASN A 164 -16.74 21.80 -10.66
C ASN A 164 -16.82 21.00 -9.35
N PRO A 165 -17.43 21.58 -8.30
CA PRO A 165 -17.55 20.93 -6.99
C PRO A 165 -18.27 19.57 -7.00
N ASN A 166 -19.05 19.28 -8.03
CA ASN A 166 -19.81 18.04 -8.19
C ASN A 166 -19.11 17.01 -9.12
N ASP A 167 -17.87 17.26 -9.53
CA ASP A 167 -17.13 16.30 -10.33
C ASP A 167 -16.82 15.01 -9.54
N GLN A 168 -17.68 14.01 -9.71
CA GLN A 168 -17.59 12.76 -8.96
C GLN A 168 -16.27 12.02 -9.21
N LYS A 169 -15.74 12.10 -10.44
CA LYS A 169 -14.44 11.47 -10.79
C LYS A 169 -13.29 12.12 -10.03
N ALA A 170 -13.26 13.46 -9.94
CA ALA A 170 -12.26 14.20 -9.16
C ALA A 170 -12.37 13.89 -7.66
N LEU A 171 -13.59 13.88 -7.13
CA LEU A 171 -13.86 13.58 -5.73
C LEU A 171 -13.41 12.17 -5.35
N ASP A 172 -13.70 11.17 -6.19
CA ASP A 172 -13.30 9.78 -5.94
C ASP A 172 -11.78 9.60 -6.06
N TYR A 173 -11.15 10.24 -7.02
CA TYR A 173 -9.70 10.18 -7.18
C TYR A 173 -8.99 10.90 -6.02
N LYS A 174 -9.44 12.10 -5.64
CA LYS A 174 -8.96 12.82 -4.45
C LYS A 174 -9.08 11.97 -3.18
N LYS A 175 -10.21 11.28 -2.99
CA LYS A 175 -10.42 10.37 -1.86
C LYS A 175 -9.43 9.22 -1.85
N LYS A 176 -9.14 8.61 -3.01
CA LYS A 176 -8.11 7.58 -3.15
C LYS A 176 -6.73 8.12 -2.74
N LEU A 177 -6.33 9.30 -3.24
CA LEU A 177 -5.07 9.93 -2.89
C LEU A 177 -5.00 10.35 -1.43
N THR A 178 -6.08 10.89 -0.84
CA THR A 178 -6.14 11.23 0.58
C THR A 178 -5.77 10.03 1.45
N ASN A 179 -6.29 8.84 1.14
CA ASN A 179 -5.96 7.64 1.88
C ASN A 179 -4.48 7.23 1.75
N SER A 180 -3.86 7.45 0.59
CA SER A 180 -2.44 7.17 0.38
C SER A 180 -1.53 8.20 1.05
N LEU A 181 -1.97 9.45 1.16
CA LEU A 181 -1.27 10.57 1.76
C LEU A 181 -1.53 10.76 3.27
N SER A 182 -2.41 9.94 3.85
CA SER A 182 -2.67 9.97 5.30
C SER A 182 -1.54 9.28 6.05
N TYR A 183 -0.48 10.03 6.28
CA TYR A 183 0.72 9.54 6.97
C TYR A 183 0.63 9.61 8.49
N ASN A 184 -0.26 10.45 9.02
CA ASN A 184 -0.42 10.66 10.44
C ASN A 184 -1.66 9.93 10.94
N THR A 185 -1.60 9.48 12.20
CA THR A 185 -2.72 8.84 12.89
C THR A 185 -2.74 9.35 14.33
N ILE A 186 -3.88 9.79 14.82
CA ILE A 186 -4.13 9.92 16.27
C ILE A 186 -5.12 8.85 16.68
N GLY A 187 -5.06 8.42 17.91
CA GLY A 187 -5.98 7.40 18.42
C GLY A 187 -6.16 7.46 19.92
N ILE A 188 -7.33 6.97 20.34
CA ILE A 188 -7.71 6.82 21.74
C ILE A 188 -8.19 5.39 21.93
N THR A 189 -7.75 4.76 23.00
CA THR A 189 -8.28 3.48 23.46
C THR A 189 -8.73 3.62 24.90
N SER A 190 -9.87 3.05 25.22
CA SER A 190 -10.37 2.97 26.59
C SER A 190 -10.83 1.55 26.85
N SER A 191 -10.52 1.01 28.03
CA SER A 191 -11.06 -0.29 28.45
C SER A 191 -11.30 -0.33 29.97
N VAL A 192 -12.19 -1.23 30.36
CA VAL A 192 -12.48 -1.53 31.74
C VAL A 192 -12.43 -3.05 31.93
N ASP A 193 -11.83 -3.47 33.05
CA ASP A 193 -11.84 -4.84 33.53
C ASP A 193 -12.72 -4.91 34.78
N LEU A 194 -13.68 -5.84 34.75
CA LEU A 194 -14.59 -6.15 35.85
C LEU A 194 -14.22 -7.52 36.43
N TYR A 195 -14.01 -7.59 37.71
CA TYR A 195 -13.58 -8.80 38.41
C TYR A 195 -14.78 -9.45 39.12
N SER A 196 -14.87 -10.77 39.05
CA SER A 196 -15.94 -11.49 39.76
C SER A 196 -15.80 -11.37 41.27
N GLU A 197 -14.56 -11.25 41.73
CA GLU A 197 -14.20 -11.16 43.16
C GLU A 197 -12.77 -10.60 43.28
N VAL A 198 -12.32 -10.33 44.49
CA VAL A 198 -10.97 -9.94 44.88
C VAL A 198 -10.62 -8.48 44.57
N PHE A 199 -10.90 -7.97 43.39
CA PHE A 199 -10.47 -6.64 42.96
C PHE A 199 -11.64 -5.76 42.52
N ASP A 200 -11.51 -4.46 42.79
CA ASP A 200 -12.37 -3.43 42.22
C ASP A 200 -12.16 -3.29 40.71
N PRO A 201 -13.13 -2.72 39.96
CA PRO A 201 -12.97 -2.47 38.52
C PRO A 201 -11.74 -1.64 38.20
N MET A 202 -10.97 -2.08 37.17
CA MET A 202 -9.78 -1.37 36.73
C MET A 202 -10.03 -0.71 35.37
N GLN A 203 -9.46 0.47 35.18
CA GLN A 203 -9.66 1.30 33.98
C GLN A 203 -8.33 1.59 33.28
N TYR A 204 -8.37 1.61 31.95
CA TYR A 204 -7.19 1.82 31.12
C TYR A 204 -7.53 2.77 29.98
N TYR A 205 -6.63 3.70 29.72
CA TYR A 205 -6.74 4.68 28.65
C TYR A 205 -5.40 4.78 27.93
N ALA A 206 -5.43 4.92 26.61
CA ALA A 206 -4.22 5.19 25.85
C ALA A 206 -4.50 6.24 24.78
N PHE A 207 -3.59 7.20 24.67
CA PHE A 207 -3.54 8.17 23.59
C PHE A 207 -2.34 7.86 22.74
N LYS A 208 -2.51 7.83 21.41
CA LYS A 208 -1.40 7.57 20.50
C LYS A 208 -1.36 8.58 19.38
N TYR A 209 -0.14 8.89 18.93
CA TYR A 209 0.16 9.55 17.68
C TYR A 209 1.10 8.66 16.88
N GLY A 210 0.76 8.38 15.65
CA GLY A 210 1.54 7.58 14.73
C GLY A 210 1.87 8.34 13.46
N ARG A 211 3.08 8.13 12.93
CA ARG A 211 3.50 8.65 11.62
C ARG A 211 4.13 7.56 10.77
N LYS A 212 3.64 7.43 9.54
CA LYS A 212 4.24 6.59 8.50
C LYS A 212 5.30 7.37 7.75
N THR A 213 6.41 6.73 7.46
CA THR A 213 7.50 7.26 6.63
C THR A 213 7.90 6.22 5.58
N LYS A 214 8.76 6.60 4.62
CA LYS A 214 9.32 5.65 3.66
C LYS A 214 10.16 4.56 4.32
N TYR A 215 10.74 4.85 5.49
CA TYR A 215 11.57 3.90 6.24
C TYR A 215 10.78 3.01 7.21
N GLY A 216 9.50 3.27 7.41
CA GLY A 216 8.65 2.55 8.36
C GLY A 216 7.69 3.45 9.09
N SER A 217 7.16 3.02 10.23
CA SER A 217 6.29 3.83 11.09
C SER A 217 6.85 3.98 12.49
N ILE A 218 6.51 5.11 13.11
CA ILE A 218 6.80 5.43 14.51
C ILE A 218 5.47 5.80 15.19
N ILE A 219 5.27 5.32 16.41
CA ILE A 219 4.07 5.58 17.21
C ILE A 219 4.50 5.97 18.62
N GLY A 220 4.16 7.18 19.04
CA GLY A 220 4.24 7.58 20.42
C GLY A 220 2.92 7.29 21.13
N ARG A 221 2.97 6.80 22.37
CA ARG A 221 1.80 6.46 23.15
C ARG A 221 1.96 6.95 24.60
N VAL A 222 0.87 7.42 25.18
CA VAL A 222 0.76 7.69 26.60
C VAL A 222 -0.36 6.81 27.15
N ASN A 223 -0.02 5.94 28.07
CA ASN A 223 -0.93 5.03 28.74
C ASN A 223 -1.26 5.59 30.13
N PHE A 224 -2.52 5.50 30.52
CA PHE A 224 -3.01 5.81 31.85
C PHE A 224 -3.82 4.64 32.36
N SER A 225 -3.68 4.31 33.63
CA SER A 225 -4.54 3.32 34.28
C SER A 225 -4.93 3.76 35.67
N ARG A 226 -6.11 3.30 36.09
CA ARG A 226 -6.55 3.30 37.47
C ARG A 226 -6.71 1.85 37.89
N ARG A 227 -5.82 1.40 38.80
CA ARG A 227 -5.73 0.02 39.30
C ARG A 227 -5.47 0.06 40.79
N PHE A 228 -6.04 -0.88 41.54
CA PHE A 228 -5.84 -0.99 42.99
C PHE A 228 -6.10 0.35 43.74
N ASN A 229 -7.09 1.12 43.26
CA ASN A 229 -7.41 2.46 43.74
C ASN A 229 -6.29 3.52 43.56
N ASP A 230 -5.28 3.22 42.73
CA ASP A 230 -4.20 4.13 42.40
C ASP A 230 -4.15 4.46 40.90
N ASN A 231 -3.47 5.53 40.54
CA ASN A 231 -3.33 6.02 39.18
C ASN A 231 -1.88 5.89 38.70
N GLY A 232 -1.71 5.46 37.49
CA GLY A 232 -0.39 5.38 36.86
C GLY A 232 -0.39 5.87 35.42
N ALA A 233 0.79 6.30 35.00
CA ALA A 233 1.03 6.71 33.59
C ALA A 233 2.34 6.11 33.08
N GLN A 234 2.37 5.81 31.77
CA GLN A 234 3.54 5.32 31.06
C GLN A 234 3.62 6.00 29.71
N VAL A 235 4.82 6.35 29.27
CA VAL A 235 5.11 6.86 27.92
C VAL A 235 5.83 5.77 27.16
N GLU A 236 5.41 5.50 25.93
CA GLU A 236 5.99 4.50 25.05
C GLU A 236 6.23 5.03 23.65
N VAL A 237 7.25 4.45 23.01
CA VAL A 237 7.51 4.62 21.59
C VAL A 237 7.64 3.24 20.94
N ASP A 238 6.82 3.01 19.91
CA ASP A 238 6.90 1.86 19.03
C ASP A 238 7.45 2.28 17.67
N MET A 239 8.38 1.51 17.14
CA MET A 239 8.95 1.73 15.81
C MET A 239 8.86 0.45 14.97
N TYR A 240 8.55 0.61 13.69
CA TYR A 240 8.47 -0.49 12.71
C TYR A 240 9.38 -0.19 11.50
N PRO A 241 10.72 -0.19 11.67
CA PRO A 241 11.65 0.07 10.57
C PRO A 241 11.58 -1.03 9.50
N LYS A 242 11.51 -0.61 8.22
CA LYS A 242 11.62 -1.50 7.07
C LYS A 242 13.10 -1.71 6.77
N ILE A 243 13.56 -2.95 6.79
CA ILE A 243 14.96 -3.33 6.57
C ILE A 243 15.18 -3.70 5.11
N ALA A 244 14.31 -4.56 4.58
CA ALA A 244 14.34 -5.00 3.19
C ALA A 244 12.94 -5.45 2.75
N LYS A 245 12.76 -5.84 1.49
CA LYS A 245 11.49 -6.38 0.99
C LYS A 245 11.08 -7.63 1.80
N GLY A 246 9.93 -7.54 2.48
CA GLY A 246 9.40 -8.61 3.33
C GLY A 246 10.21 -8.86 4.61
N LEU A 247 11.06 -7.90 5.03
CA LEU A 247 11.82 -7.95 6.28
C LEU A 247 11.67 -6.60 6.99
N TYR A 248 11.12 -6.62 8.21
CA TYR A 248 10.98 -5.43 9.06
C TYR A 248 11.19 -5.82 10.53
N ALA A 249 11.44 -4.84 11.38
CA ALA A 249 11.52 -5.05 12.80
C ALA A 249 10.38 -4.32 13.54
N TYR A 250 10.08 -4.76 14.74
CA TYR A 250 9.38 -4.02 15.77
C TYR A 250 10.37 -3.70 16.87
N LEU A 251 10.39 -2.44 17.30
CA LEU A 251 11.18 -1.96 18.42
C LEU A 251 10.24 -1.20 19.35
N ASN A 252 10.38 -1.43 20.64
CA ASN A 252 9.59 -0.75 21.68
C ASN A 252 10.51 -0.26 22.78
N VAL A 253 10.20 0.92 23.30
CA VAL A 253 10.74 1.43 24.57
C VAL A 253 9.66 2.21 25.30
N GLY A 254 9.57 2.04 26.61
CA GLY A 254 8.63 2.76 27.46
C GLY A 254 9.22 3.05 28.82
N PHE A 255 8.68 4.09 29.46
CA PHE A 255 9.12 4.57 30.78
C PHE A 255 7.91 4.93 31.64
N SER A 256 8.02 4.62 32.92
CA SER A 256 7.04 5.01 33.94
C SER A 256 7.76 5.29 35.26
N ASN A 257 7.15 6.09 36.10
CA ASN A 257 7.55 6.28 37.50
C ASN A 257 6.49 5.74 38.45
N SER A 258 5.50 5.02 37.95
CA SER A 258 4.43 4.40 38.72
C SER A 258 4.67 2.90 38.81
N TYR A 259 4.55 2.33 40.00
CA TYR A 259 4.63 0.89 40.22
C TYR A 259 3.60 0.08 39.43
N LEU A 260 2.54 0.74 38.94
CA LEU A 260 1.55 0.11 38.06
C LEU A 260 2.10 -0.27 36.67
N TYR A 261 3.28 0.20 36.30
CA TYR A 261 3.96 -0.06 35.04
C TYR A 261 5.43 -0.35 35.30
N PRO A 262 6.11 -1.09 34.39
CA PRO A 262 7.56 -1.19 34.46
C PRO A 262 8.23 0.19 34.44
N ASP A 263 9.24 0.40 35.27
CA ASP A 263 10.09 1.62 35.23
C ASP A 263 10.64 1.83 33.83
N VAL A 264 11.10 0.71 33.22
CA VAL A 264 11.54 0.68 31.83
C VAL A 264 11.01 -0.60 31.18
N ARG A 265 10.36 -0.47 30.03
CA ARG A 265 10.11 -1.60 29.13
C ARG A 265 10.84 -1.39 27.83
N TYR A 266 11.35 -2.46 27.24
CA TYR A 266 11.94 -2.44 25.92
C TYR A 266 11.82 -3.79 25.24
N GLY A 267 11.85 -3.78 23.92
CA GLY A 267 11.76 -5.03 23.16
C GLY A 267 12.15 -4.84 21.72
N ALA A 268 12.54 -5.94 21.12
CA ALA A 268 12.84 -6.02 19.69
C ALA A 268 12.32 -7.33 19.13
N GLU A 269 11.78 -7.29 17.92
CA GLU A 269 11.27 -8.47 17.22
C GLU A 269 11.49 -8.30 15.72
N LEU A 270 12.07 -9.29 15.07
CA LEU A 270 12.32 -9.31 13.63
C LEU A 270 11.23 -10.12 12.93
N TYR A 271 10.63 -9.55 11.89
CA TYR A 271 9.57 -10.16 11.09
C TYR A 271 10.04 -10.43 9.68
N LYS A 272 9.73 -11.62 9.18
CA LYS A 272 10.04 -12.06 7.81
C LYS A 272 8.82 -12.62 7.13
N SER A 273 8.46 -12.04 5.98
CA SER A 273 7.49 -12.64 5.06
C SER A 273 8.10 -13.87 4.38
N LEU A 274 7.35 -14.95 4.35
CA LEU A 274 7.75 -16.26 3.81
C LEU A 274 6.87 -16.60 2.61
N PRO A 275 7.28 -17.61 1.77
CA PRO A 275 6.44 -18.08 0.68
C PRO A 275 5.06 -18.55 1.15
N LYS A 276 4.10 -18.64 0.22
CA LYS A 276 2.72 -19.09 0.45
C LYS A 276 1.95 -18.27 1.49
N SER A 277 2.26 -16.95 1.55
CA SER A 277 1.61 -15.99 2.45
C SER A 277 1.81 -16.27 3.95
N PHE A 278 2.90 -16.94 4.33
CA PHE A 278 3.33 -17.04 5.71
C PHE A 278 4.16 -15.83 6.14
N GLU A 279 4.16 -15.58 7.43
CA GLU A 279 5.05 -14.64 8.09
C GLU A 279 5.56 -15.29 9.38
N ALA A 280 6.82 -15.10 9.70
CA ALA A 280 7.38 -15.55 10.98
C ALA A 280 8.12 -14.39 11.66
N SER A 281 8.17 -14.44 12.99
CA SER A 281 8.92 -13.51 13.80
C SER A 281 9.69 -14.19 14.91
N LEU A 282 10.72 -13.49 15.41
CA LEU A 282 11.48 -13.86 16.60
C LEU A 282 11.95 -12.59 17.31
N GLY A 283 11.86 -12.57 18.63
CA GLY A 283 12.23 -11.41 19.41
C GLY A 283 12.12 -11.63 20.91
N PHE A 284 12.19 -10.52 21.64
CA PHE A 284 12.05 -10.49 23.09
C PHE A 284 11.34 -9.22 23.56
N ARG A 285 10.87 -9.26 24.78
CA ARG A 285 10.39 -8.13 25.59
C ARG A 285 11.11 -8.18 26.92
N ALA A 286 11.47 -7.04 27.47
CA ALA A 286 12.06 -6.89 28.80
C ALA A 286 11.25 -5.87 29.58
N LEU A 287 10.89 -6.24 30.79
CA LEU A 287 10.12 -5.44 31.74
C LEU A 287 11.01 -5.25 32.99
N LYS A 288 11.43 -4.02 33.26
CA LYS A 288 12.23 -3.67 34.42
C LYS A 288 11.34 -3.00 35.47
N TYR A 289 11.19 -3.69 36.57
CA TYR A 289 10.68 -3.17 37.83
C TYR A 289 11.87 -3.10 38.83
N SER A 290 11.77 -3.61 40.01
CA SER A 290 12.90 -3.87 40.92
C SER A 290 13.94 -4.81 40.26
N THR A 291 13.47 -5.85 39.57
CA THR A 291 14.25 -6.76 38.75
C THR A 291 13.89 -6.63 37.25
N THR A 292 14.63 -7.29 36.38
CA THR A 292 14.33 -7.30 34.95
C THR A 292 13.86 -8.67 34.51
N THR A 293 12.60 -8.75 34.06
CA THR A 293 12.05 -9.97 33.48
C THR A 293 12.17 -9.92 31.96
N THR A 294 12.83 -10.92 31.38
CA THR A 294 12.98 -11.06 29.93
C THR A 294 12.06 -12.15 29.41
N ILE A 295 11.27 -11.83 28.40
CA ILE A 295 10.30 -12.72 27.77
C ILE A 295 10.71 -12.89 26.31
N TYR A 296 11.10 -14.12 25.94
CA TYR A 296 11.36 -14.46 24.54
C TYR A 296 10.06 -14.81 23.84
N THR A 297 9.92 -14.38 22.60
CA THR A 297 8.71 -14.60 21.83
C THR A 297 9.03 -14.75 20.34
N GLY A 298 8.12 -15.35 19.64
CA GLY A 298 8.11 -15.43 18.19
C GLY A 298 6.68 -15.63 17.70
N SER A 299 6.47 -15.59 16.41
CA SER A 299 5.16 -15.90 15.86
C SER A 299 5.26 -16.57 14.50
N VAL A 300 4.24 -17.36 14.17
CA VAL A 300 3.97 -17.80 12.81
C VAL A 300 2.58 -17.32 12.44
N GLY A 301 2.49 -16.53 11.37
CA GLY A 301 1.26 -16.02 10.81
C GLY A 301 1.00 -16.61 9.42
N TRP A 302 -0.27 -16.77 9.06
CA TRP A 302 -0.69 -17.27 7.76
C TRP A 302 -1.90 -16.51 7.24
N TYR A 303 -1.75 -15.92 6.05
CA TYR A 303 -2.82 -15.26 5.32
C TYR A 303 -3.43 -16.25 4.32
N THR A 304 -4.73 -16.50 4.42
CA THR A 304 -5.46 -17.39 3.51
C THR A 304 -6.82 -16.80 3.16
N GLY A 305 -7.05 -16.51 1.89
CA GLY A 305 -8.23 -15.77 1.44
C GLY A 305 -8.37 -14.46 2.20
N ASN A 306 -9.53 -14.22 2.80
CA ASN A 306 -9.80 -13.03 3.64
C ASN A 306 -9.54 -13.29 5.13
N SER A 307 -8.67 -14.22 5.47
CA SER A 307 -8.42 -14.61 6.86
C SER A 307 -6.94 -14.54 7.19
N TYR A 308 -6.64 -14.25 8.44
CA TYR A 308 -5.30 -14.32 9.01
C TYR A 308 -5.34 -15.14 10.29
N TRP A 309 -4.45 -16.09 10.39
CA TRP A 309 -4.20 -16.90 11.57
C TRP A 309 -2.82 -16.60 12.09
N SER A 310 -2.63 -16.55 13.40
CA SER A 310 -1.29 -16.51 14.00
C SER A 310 -1.25 -17.28 15.30
N PHE A 311 -0.11 -17.89 15.53
CA PHE A 311 0.27 -18.50 16.81
C PHE A 311 1.52 -17.79 17.32
N ARG A 312 1.50 -17.39 18.60
CA ARG A 312 2.60 -16.71 19.27
C ARG A 312 2.88 -17.36 20.61
N PRO A 313 4.01 -18.09 20.77
CA PRO A 313 4.51 -18.55 22.08
C PRO A 313 5.28 -17.45 22.81
N TYR A 314 5.33 -17.59 24.13
CA TYR A 314 6.17 -16.79 25.02
C TYR A 314 6.91 -17.74 25.97
N LEU A 315 8.18 -17.47 26.22
CA LEU A 315 9.06 -18.19 27.13
C LEU A 315 9.70 -17.19 28.07
N THR A 316 9.42 -17.33 29.36
CA THR A 316 9.94 -16.43 30.41
C THR A 316 10.78 -17.25 31.37
N PRO A 317 12.13 -17.20 31.26
CA PRO A 317 13.03 -17.78 32.24
C PRO A 317 12.87 -17.11 33.61
N GLY A 318 12.81 -17.90 34.67
CA GLY A 318 12.76 -17.43 36.08
C GLY A 318 13.57 -18.39 36.94
N ASP A 319 13.76 -18.04 38.22
CA ASP A 319 14.57 -18.82 39.17
C ASP A 319 13.93 -20.18 39.49
N SER A 320 12.61 -20.27 39.43
CA SER A 320 11.85 -21.53 39.62
C SER A 320 11.70 -22.38 38.37
N GLY A 321 12.19 -21.89 37.22
CA GLY A 321 12.04 -22.55 35.92
C GLY A 321 11.65 -21.59 34.80
N THR A 322 11.22 -22.14 33.66
CA THR A 322 10.78 -21.36 32.51
C THR A 322 9.26 -21.41 32.37
N SER A 323 8.61 -20.27 32.59
CA SER A 323 7.18 -20.12 32.30
C SER A 323 6.90 -20.15 30.80
N LYS A 324 5.81 -20.82 30.40
CA LYS A 324 5.42 -21.03 29.00
C LYS A 324 4.00 -20.58 28.81
N SER A 325 3.80 -19.70 27.85
CA SER A 325 2.45 -19.24 27.50
C SER A 325 2.31 -19.08 25.98
N GLY A 326 1.10 -18.86 25.52
CA GLY A 326 0.90 -18.67 24.08
C GLY A 326 -0.49 -18.17 23.72
N THR A 327 -0.59 -17.56 22.55
CA THR A 327 -1.84 -17.05 21.99
C THR A 327 -2.03 -17.52 20.56
N VAL A 328 -3.29 -17.85 20.22
CA VAL A 328 -3.75 -18.08 18.85
C VAL A 328 -4.68 -16.91 18.49
N ASN A 329 -4.45 -16.27 17.37
CA ASN A 329 -5.30 -15.20 16.87
C ASN A 329 -5.88 -15.59 15.51
N TYR A 330 -7.15 -15.26 15.32
CA TYR A 330 -7.86 -15.33 14.06
C TYR A 330 -8.44 -13.97 13.71
N ARG A 331 -8.27 -13.55 12.45
CA ARG A 331 -8.94 -12.36 11.90
C ARG A 331 -9.65 -12.71 10.62
N LYS A 332 -10.89 -12.28 10.49
CA LYS A 332 -11.67 -12.35 9.25
C LYS A 332 -11.88 -10.95 8.71
N TYR A 333 -11.20 -10.63 7.62
CA TYR A 333 -11.32 -9.34 6.93
C TYR A 333 -12.58 -9.32 6.06
N ARG A 334 -13.21 -8.13 5.96
CA ARG A 334 -14.42 -7.92 5.15
C ARG A 334 -14.10 -7.13 3.89
N SER A 335 -13.75 -5.85 4.00
CA SER A 335 -13.52 -4.97 2.85
C SER A 335 -12.07 -4.52 2.71
N ASP A 336 -11.36 -4.37 3.82
CA ASP A 336 -9.95 -3.94 3.87
C ASP A 336 -9.30 -4.34 5.20
N ALA A 337 -8.02 -4.00 5.36
CA ALA A 337 -7.21 -4.36 6.53
C ALA A 337 -7.70 -3.76 7.87
N ASN A 338 -8.58 -2.74 7.84
CA ASN A 338 -9.11 -2.10 9.04
C ASN A 338 -10.56 -2.53 9.35
N ASN A 339 -11.15 -3.35 8.46
CA ASN A 339 -12.53 -3.85 8.62
C ASN A 339 -12.50 -5.36 8.83
N TYR A 340 -12.48 -5.80 10.07
CA TYR A 340 -12.37 -7.22 10.40
C TYR A 340 -13.05 -7.56 11.72
N PHE A 341 -13.35 -8.84 11.86
CA PHE A 341 -13.69 -9.50 13.10
C PHE A 341 -12.46 -10.28 13.58
N SER A 342 -12.22 -10.31 14.90
CA SER A 342 -11.11 -11.06 15.48
C SER A 342 -11.56 -11.93 16.65
N ILE A 343 -10.89 -13.08 16.79
CA ILE A 343 -10.93 -13.94 17.96
C ILE A 343 -9.49 -14.22 18.37
N ALA A 344 -9.21 -14.09 19.66
CA ALA A 344 -7.92 -14.46 20.23
C ALA A 344 -8.15 -15.35 21.46
N ALA A 345 -7.49 -16.50 21.49
CA ALA A 345 -7.46 -17.40 22.62
C ALA A 345 -6.03 -17.53 23.13
N GLY A 346 -5.85 -17.54 24.44
CA GLY A 346 -4.53 -17.64 25.05
C GLY A 346 -4.53 -18.40 26.36
N MET A 347 -3.35 -18.89 26.73
CA MET A 347 -3.07 -19.51 28.03
C MET A 347 -1.79 -18.91 28.60
N GLY A 348 -1.79 -18.69 29.92
CA GLY A 348 -0.67 -18.12 30.65
C GLY A 348 -0.47 -16.62 30.41
N PHE A 349 0.60 -16.08 30.97
CA PHE A 349 0.93 -14.66 30.92
C PHE A 349 1.31 -14.19 29.50
N SER A 350 0.93 -12.96 29.16
CA SER A 350 1.35 -12.30 27.93
C SER A 350 1.76 -10.85 28.22
N PRO A 351 2.95 -10.40 27.80
CA PRO A 351 3.44 -9.06 28.09
C PRO A 351 2.66 -7.93 27.39
N GLU A 352 1.76 -8.28 26.48
CA GLU A 352 0.85 -7.33 25.82
C GLU A 352 -0.31 -6.94 26.74
N ILE A 353 -0.45 -7.61 27.90
CA ILE A 353 -1.50 -7.41 28.88
C ILE A 353 -0.87 -7.25 30.27
N ASP A 354 -0.09 -6.19 30.48
CA ASP A 354 0.52 -5.84 31.78
C ASP A 354 -0.53 -5.32 32.76
N ARG A 355 -1.56 -6.09 33.06
CA ARG A 355 -2.70 -5.57 33.84
C ARG A 355 -2.69 -5.93 35.31
N PHE A 356 -1.72 -6.73 35.77
CA PHE A 356 -1.85 -7.40 37.07
C PHE A 356 -0.62 -7.30 37.98
N ILE A 357 0.18 -6.25 37.88
CA ILE A 357 1.33 -6.12 38.77
C ILE A 357 0.91 -5.39 40.02
N GLU A 358 0.91 -6.10 41.12
CA GLU A 358 0.81 -5.59 42.47
C GLU A 358 2.23 -5.36 43.02
N GLU A 359 2.45 -4.26 43.72
CA GLU A 359 3.77 -3.89 44.24
C GLU A 359 4.38 -5.03 45.07
N GLY A 360 5.56 -5.51 44.69
CA GLY A 360 6.30 -6.56 45.40
C GLY A 360 5.96 -8.01 44.99
N ASN A 361 5.09 -8.23 43.99
CA ASN A 361 4.68 -9.59 43.56
C ASN A 361 4.88 -9.86 42.05
N GLU A 362 5.88 -9.23 41.47
CA GLU A 362 6.12 -9.15 40.04
C GLU A 362 6.45 -10.53 39.40
N GLU A 363 7.15 -11.41 40.14
CA GLU A 363 7.53 -12.74 39.64
C GLU A 363 6.36 -13.74 39.68
N ALA A 364 5.46 -13.64 40.65
CA ALA A 364 4.33 -14.56 40.81
C ALA A 364 3.31 -14.45 39.68
N ILE A 365 3.17 -13.28 39.05
CA ILE A 365 2.16 -13.01 38.00
C ILE A 365 2.53 -13.68 36.69
N ILE A 366 3.81 -13.84 36.41
CA ILE A 366 4.31 -14.44 35.15
C ILE A 366 4.04 -15.94 35.11
N ASP A 367 4.01 -16.57 36.26
CA ASP A 367 3.76 -18.02 36.39
C ASP A 367 2.29 -18.38 36.65
N LEU A 368 1.39 -17.38 36.78
CA LEU A 368 -0.03 -17.63 37.02
C LEU A 368 -0.68 -18.42 35.89
N GLN A 369 -1.47 -19.41 36.24
CA GLN A 369 -2.33 -20.07 35.28
C GLN A 369 -3.47 -19.16 34.85
N SER A 370 -3.54 -18.87 33.58
CA SER A 370 -4.65 -18.08 33.01
C SER A 370 -5.10 -18.64 31.67
N GLN A 371 -6.40 -18.50 31.40
CA GLN A 371 -7.03 -18.84 30.13
C GLN A 371 -7.83 -17.62 29.71
N LYS A 372 -7.65 -17.18 28.49
CA LYS A 372 -8.31 -15.95 27.97
C LYS A 372 -8.91 -16.17 26.61
N LEU A 373 -10.07 -15.52 26.40
CA LEU A 373 -10.74 -15.42 25.12
C LEU A 373 -11.12 -13.96 24.88
N ASN A 374 -10.71 -13.42 23.75
CA ASN A 374 -11.07 -12.07 23.33
C ASN A 374 -11.75 -12.11 21.96
N VAL A 375 -12.79 -11.29 21.81
CA VAL A 375 -13.51 -11.10 20.55
C VAL A 375 -13.49 -9.61 20.21
N GLY A 376 -13.19 -9.27 18.97
CA GLY A 376 -13.11 -7.88 18.54
C GLY A 376 -13.82 -7.64 17.21
N TYR A 377 -14.40 -6.45 17.07
CA TYR A 377 -15.03 -5.98 15.85
C TYR A 377 -14.50 -4.60 15.48
N TYR A 378 -13.99 -4.48 14.26
CA TYR A 378 -13.32 -3.29 13.76
C TYR A 378 -13.92 -2.86 12.43
N PHE A 379 -14.14 -1.55 12.29
CA PHE A 379 -14.69 -0.98 11.06
C PHE A 379 -14.18 0.45 10.82
N THR A 380 -14.28 0.90 9.59
CA THR A 380 -13.91 2.25 9.19
C THR A 380 -15.11 3.01 8.64
N SER A 381 -15.08 4.34 8.79
CA SER A 381 -16.02 5.24 8.13
C SER A 381 -15.90 5.15 6.59
N LYS A 382 -16.94 5.61 5.88
CA LYS A 382 -16.96 5.59 4.39
C LYS A 382 -15.76 6.29 3.75
N ASN A 383 -15.25 7.36 4.36
CA ASN A 383 -14.06 8.08 3.90
C ASN A 383 -12.73 7.41 4.32
N LYS A 384 -12.76 6.28 5.03
CA LYS A 384 -11.61 5.52 5.54
C LYS A 384 -10.66 6.30 6.46
N GLN A 385 -11.04 7.48 6.91
CA GLN A 385 -10.22 8.30 7.81
C GLN A 385 -10.42 7.89 9.27
N ASN A 386 -11.65 7.59 9.68
CA ASN A 386 -11.94 7.14 11.03
C ASN A 386 -12.01 5.61 11.08
N ALA A 387 -11.32 5.02 12.05
CA ALA A 387 -11.39 3.61 12.38
C ALA A 387 -11.89 3.45 13.83
N TRP A 388 -12.81 2.52 14.03
CA TRP A 388 -13.43 2.22 15.31
C TRP A 388 -13.19 0.76 15.65
N GLY A 389 -13.05 0.44 16.91
CA GLY A 389 -12.95 -0.92 17.40
C GLY A 389 -13.69 -1.10 18.71
N THR A 390 -14.28 -2.28 18.88
CA THR A 390 -14.81 -2.74 20.16
C THR A 390 -14.23 -4.12 20.44
N GLN A 391 -13.95 -4.40 21.71
CA GLN A 391 -13.41 -5.67 22.19
C GLN A 391 -14.16 -6.12 23.42
N PHE A 392 -14.38 -7.43 23.52
CA PHE A 392 -14.90 -8.11 24.67
C PHE A 392 -13.94 -9.23 25.03
N GLY A 393 -13.58 -9.33 26.30
CA GLY A 393 -12.67 -10.34 26.80
C GLY A 393 -13.26 -11.05 28.01
N ILE A 394 -12.90 -12.32 28.14
CA ILE A 394 -13.12 -13.11 29.36
C ILE A 394 -11.81 -13.81 29.69
N THR A 395 -11.37 -13.68 30.93
CA THR A 395 -10.17 -14.35 31.43
C THR A 395 -10.52 -15.07 32.74
N HIS A 396 -10.11 -16.33 32.82
CA HIS A 396 -10.10 -17.15 34.01
C HIS A 396 -8.67 -17.21 34.52
N GLN A 397 -8.38 -16.66 35.68
CA GLN A 397 -7.03 -16.47 36.18
C GLN A 397 -6.89 -16.92 37.62
N GLU A 398 -5.76 -17.55 37.89
CA GLU A 398 -5.36 -17.98 39.25
C GLU A 398 -5.07 -16.74 40.12
N ILE A 399 -5.42 -16.85 41.43
CA ILE A 399 -5.14 -15.82 42.40
C ILE A 399 -3.70 -15.93 42.86
N SER A 400 -2.89 -14.86 42.70
CA SER A 400 -1.45 -14.87 43.00
C SER A 400 -1.08 -15.18 44.44
N PHE A 401 -1.92 -14.77 45.40
CA PHE A 401 -1.72 -14.98 46.82
C PHE A 401 -2.56 -16.14 47.40
N ASP A 402 -3.31 -16.87 46.57
CA ASP A 402 -4.14 -18.02 46.93
C ASP A 402 -4.10 -19.07 45.81
N PRO A 403 -2.95 -19.77 45.61
CA PRO A 403 -2.76 -20.72 44.51
C PRO A 403 -3.80 -21.83 44.52
N GLY A 404 -4.32 -22.16 43.36
CA GLY A 404 -5.39 -23.14 43.16
C GLY A 404 -6.79 -22.56 43.14
N ASN A 405 -6.98 -21.32 43.56
CA ASN A 405 -8.22 -20.59 43.44
C ASN A 405 -8.17 -19.62 42.30
N TYR A 406 -9.31 -19.37 41.64
CA TYR A 406 -9.42 -18.63 40.41
C TYR A 406 -10.55 -17.61 40.46
N PHE A 407 -10.41 -16.53 39.68
CA PHE A 407 -11.46 -15.55 39.47
C PHE A 407 -11.66 -15.27 38.00
N TRP A 408 -12.78 -14.64 37.66
CA TRP A 408 -13.11 -14.23 36.32
C TRP A 408 -12.90 -12.73 36.13
N ILE A 409 -12.39 -12.37 34.93
CA ILE A 409 -12.25 -10.99 34.52
C ILE A 409 -13.06 -10.83 33.24
N TYR A 410 -13.94 -9.84 33.22
CA TYR A 410 -14.71 -9.45 32.05
C TYR A 410 -14.20 -8.11 31.57
N SER A 411 -13.66 -8.08 30.34
CA SER A 411 -13.03 -6.91 29.76
C SER A 411 -13.92 -6.32 28.67
N VAL A 412 -14.09 -5.00 28.66
CA VAL A 412 -14.73 -4.27 27.56
C VAL A 412 -13.80 -3.16 27.12
N GLY A 413 -13.55 -3.07 25.82
CA GLY A 413 -12.65 -2.08 25.24
C GLY A 413 -13.25 -1.38 24.02
N LEU A 414 -12.96 -0.09 23.89
CA LEU A 414 -13.32 0.75 22.76
C LEU A 414 -12.06 1.42 22.21
N SER A 415 -11.98 1.59 20.92
CA SER A 415 -10.90 2.32 20.26
C SER A 415 -11.42 3.19 19.13
N TRP A 416 -10.77 4.32 18.93
CA TRP A 416 -10.98 5.21 17.80
C TRP A 416 -9.64 5.71 17.27
N GLU A 417 -9.51 5.78 15.96
CA GLU A 417 -8.35 6.32 15.28
C GLU A 417 -8.78 7.23 14.14
N LEU A 418 -8.10 8.36 14.00
CA LEU A 418 -8.22 9.28 12.88
C LEU A 418 -6.92 9.29 12.08
N LYS A 419 -7.02 8.99 10.78
CA LYS A 419 -5.93 9.11 9.80
C LYS A 419 -6.04 10.44 9.09
N PHE A 420 -4.92 11.17 8.98
CA PHE A 420 -4.86 12.49 8.34
C PHE A 420 -3.50 12.73 7.68
N ARG A 421 -3.46 13.76 6.83
CA ARG A 421 -2.26 14.21 6.11
C ARG A 421 -1.30 14.99 7.00
#